data_8a58ada5c802eb1682822d00487f48f7
#
_entry.id   8a58ada5c802eb1682822d00487f48f7
#
_cell.length_a   1.000
_cell.length_b   1.000
_cell.length_c   1.000
_cell.angle_alpha   90.00
_cell.angle_beta   90.00
_cell.angle_gamma   90.00
#
_symmetry.space_group_name_H-M   'P 1'
#
loop_
_entity.id
_entity.type
_entity.pdbx_description
1 polymer ?
#
loop_
_entity_poly.entity_id
_entity_poly.type
_entity_poly.pdbx_seq_one_letter_code
_entity_poly.pdbx_strand_id
1 'polypeptide(L)'
;EQRRTAATLILCLDNDERGQKATATLNAGLQRLNISHITANICAGYKDPNEALTGDKEAFTKAIAQAQRQTAAKPDNTAYYIDALMTGEIERFKNDKKTGFSNLDAQAGGLYSGLYVLAAISSLGKTSFALQLSDQLAEAGNDVIFFSLEQSRLELVSKSLARRTAQKDREKAVTSLAIRKGYLPRQVLDAAQEYKEAVADRISIVEGNFACNISFIGDYIRQYVKRNGTRPIAIIDYLQILQPADDNRRQTTKETVDSTVTELKRISRELDLTVIIISSVNRANYLTPIDFESLKESGGIEFTADVIWGLQLQCLNDPIFDKQNNIKERREKIKEAKAADPRKIELCCLKNRYGIANYSCYFNYYPANDLFTECSSAELDFTPNTTPKAGRKL
;
A
#
# COMPACT_ATOMS: atom_id res chain seq x y z
N GLU A 1 -17.68 -38.94 -13.24
CA GLU A 1 -16.37 -38.84 -12.53
C GLU A 1 -15.24 -38.82 -13.53
N GLN A 2 -14.84 -37.60 -13.98
CA GLN A 2 -13.66 -37.45 -14.85
C GLN A 2 -12.43 -37.69 -13.98
N ARG A 3 -11.70 -38.74 -14.25
CA ARG A 3 -10.36 -38.99 -13.73
C ARG A 3 -9.48 -37.80 -14.08
N ARG A 4 -9.17 -36.93 -13.14
CA ARG A 4 -8.12 -35.92 -13.29
C ARG A 4 -6.79 -36.64 -13.49
N THR A 5 -6.31 -36.70 -14.73
CA THR A 5 -4.94 -37.10 -14.99
C THR A 5 -4.01 -36.06 -14.41
N ALA A 6 -3.02 -36.48 -13.62
CA ALA A 6 -2.03 -35.59 -12.98
C ALA A 6 -1.02 -34.99 -13.98
N ALA A 7 -1.38 -34.85 -15.25
CA ALA A 7 -0.51 -34.29 -16.29
C ALA A 7 -0.65 -32.77 -16.37
N THR A 8 0.48 -32.07 -16.37
CA THR A 8 0.54 -30.64 -16.68
C THR A 8 0.42 -30.47 -18.21
N LEU A 9 -0.47 -29.57 -18.66
CA LEU A 9 -0.58 -29.24 -20.08
C LEU A 9 0.50 -28.25 -20.48
N ILE A 10 1.12 -28.47 -21.64
CA ILE A 10 2.04 -27.51 -22.27
C ILE A 10 1.29 -26.88 -23.44
N LEU A 11 1.05 -25.56 -23.37
CA LEU A 11 0.47 -24.81 -24.49
C LEU A 11 1.60 -24.34 -25.41
N CYS A 12 1.61 -24.90 -26.64
CA CYS A 12 2.59 -24.56 -27.66
C CYS A 12 1.81 -24.24 -28.94
N LEU A 13 1.43 -23.00 -29.13
CA LEU A 13 0.71 -22.55 -30.34
C LEU A 13 1.67 -21.76 -31.24
N ASP A 14 1.15 -21.41 -32.45
CA ASP A 14 1.91 -20.66 -33.44
C ASP A 14 2.46 -19.34 -32.85
N ASN A 15 3.62 -18.93 -33.31
CA ASN A 15 4.32 -17.73 -32.84
C ASN A 15 3.90 -16.47 -33.61
N ASP A 16 2.68 -16.47 -34.18
CA ASP A 16 2.07 -15.32 -34.82
C ASP A 16 1.03 -14.63 -33.91
N GLU A 17 0.49 -13.49 -34.34
CA GLU A 17 -0.49 -12.72 -33.57
C GLU A 17 -1.76 -13.52 -33.24
N ARG A 18 -2.17 -14.43 -34.10
CA ARG A 18 -3.34 -15.29 -33.88
C ARG A 18 -3.04 -16.37 -32.85
N GLY A 19 -1.88 -17.01 -32.93
CA GLY A 19 -1.40 -17.98 -31.93
C GLY A 19 -1.23 -17.38 -30.55
N GLN A 20 -0.69 -16.16 -30.46
CA GLN A 20 -0.56 -15.46 -29.20
C GLN A 20 -1.92 -15.12 -28.58
N LYS A 21 -2.90 -14.64 -29.35
CA LYS A 21 -4.27 -14.41 -28.88
C LYS A 21 -4.97 -15.69 -28.43
N ALA A 22 -4.79 -16.77 -29.18
CA ALA A 22 -5.34 -18.09 -28.82
C ALA A 22 -4.70 -18.61 -27.52
N THR A 23 -3.39 -18.47 -27.37
CA THR A 23 -2.66 -18.83 -26.14
C THR A 23 -3.20 -18.08 -24.93
N ALA A 24 -3.40 -16.76 -25.05
CA ALA A 24 -3.95 -15.94 -23.96
C ALA A 24 -5.38 -16.39 -23.58
N THR A 25 -6.22 -16.72 -24.57
CA THR A 25 -7.59 -17.20 -24.34
C THR A 25 -7.61 -18.56 -23.64
N LEU A 26 -6.77 -19.50 -24.09
CA LEU A 26 -6.64 -20.83 -23.47
C LEU A 26 -6.08 -20.74 -22.05
N ASN A 27 -5.06 -19.91 -21.82
CA ASN A 27 -4.51 -19.63 -20.50
C ASN A 27 -5.61 -19.20 -19.52
N ALA A 28 -6.40 -18.18 -19.89
CA ALA A 28 -7.50 -17.69 -19.07
C ALA A 28 -8.57 -18.77 -18.81
N GLY A 29 -8.86 -19.62 -19.81
CA GLY A 29 -9.79 -20.73 -19.67
C GLY A 29 -9.29 -21.80 -18.71
N LEU A 30 -8.05 -22.23 -18.85
CA LEU A 30 -7.44 -23.26 -18.01
C LEU A 30 -7.24 -22.80 -16.56
N GLN A 31 -6.90 -21.52 -16.36
CA GLN A 31 -6.83 -20.91 -15.03
C GLN A 31 -8.19 -20.95 -14.32
N ARG A 32 -9.29 -20.59 -15.01
CA ARG A 32 -10.65 -20.66 -14.43
C ARG A 32 -11.04 -22.08 -14.04
N LEU A 33 -10.58 -23.07 -14.79
CA LEU A 33 -10.86 -24.49 -14.54
C LEU A 33 -9.89 -25.10 -13.53
N ASN A 34 -8.93 -24.33 -13.01
CA ASN A 34 -7.87 -24.79 -12.10
C ASN A 34 -7.09 -25.98 -12.66
N ILE A 35 -6.83 -25.97 -13.99
CA ILE A 35 -6.04 -27.00 -14.68
C ILE A 35 -4.59 -26.53 -14.76
N SER A 36 -3.66 -27.35 -14.23
CA SER A 36 -2.23 -27.08 -14.27
C SER A 36 -1.72 -27.04 -15.70
N HIS A 37 -1.14 -25.92 -16.11
CA HIS A 37 -0.61 -25.73 -17.46
C HIS A 37 0.56 -24.74 -17.45
N ILE A 38 1.39 -24.82 -18.49
CA ILE A 38 2.44 -23.85 -18.79
C ILE A 38 2.33 -23.44 -20.26
N THR A 39 2.84 -22.27 -20.59
CA THR A 39 2.99 -21.81 -21.97
C THR A 39 4.46 -21.86 -22.35
N ALA A 40 4.77 -22.48 -23.48
CA ALA A 40 6.14 -22.56 -23.99
C ALA A 40 6.17 -22.20 -25.48
N ASN A 41 7.14 -21.38 -25.88
CA ASN A 41 7.42 -21.13 -27.27
C ASN A 41 8.46 -22.14 -27.76
N ILE A 42 8.01 -23.13 -28.54
CA ILE A 42 8.88 -24.17 -29.15
C ILE A 42 9.25 -23.86 -30.59
N CYS A 43 8.79 -22.72 -31.12
CA CYS A 43 9.01 -22.37 -32.54
C CYS A 43 10.42 -21.85 -32.82
N ALA A 44 11.24 -21.59 -31.80
CA ALA A 44 12.67 -21.21 -31.90
C ALA A 44 12.93 -20.07 -32.93
N GLY A 45 12.03 -19.10 -33.00
CA GLY A 45 12.12 -17.94 -33.92
C GLY A 45 11.38 -18.11 -35.22
N TYR A 46 10.87 -19.29 -35.53
CA TYR A 46 9.99 -19.57 -36.69
C TYR A 46 8.52 -19.24 -36.36
N LYS A 47 7.69 -19.22 -37.43
CA LYS A 47 6.28 -18.87 -37.30
C LYS A 47 5.47 -19.95 -36.58
N ASP A 48 5.74 -21.20 -36.89
CA ASP A 48 5.03 -22.35 -36.34
C ASP A 48 5.98 -23.51 -36.00
N PRO A 49 5.50 -24.52 -35.25
CA PRO A 49 6.31 -25.68 -34.87
C PRO A 49 6.82 -26.52 -36.04
N ASN A 50 6.09 -26.58 -37.17
CA ASN A 50 6.48 -27.35 -38.34
C ASN A 50 7.63 -26.67 -39.08
N GLU A 51 7.55 -25.34 -39.26
CA GLU A 51 8.65 -24.57 -39.81
C GLU A 51 9.91 -24.69 -38.93
N ALA A 52 9.76 -24.63 -37.60
CA ALA A 52 10.86 -24.79 -36.67
C ALA A 52 11.52 -26.20 -36.77
N LEU A 53 10.69 -27.24 -36.86
CA LEU A 53 11.18 -28.63 -37.01
C LEU A 53 11.95 -28.84 -38.31
N THR A 54 11.49 -28.24 -39.42
CA THR A 54 12.12 -28.37 -40.73
C THR A 54 13.31 -27.45 -40.95
N GLY A 55 13.28 -26.26 -40.34
CA GLY A 55 14.33 -25.24 -40.45
C GLY A 55 15.54 -25.48 -39.53
N ASP A 56 15.30 -25.75 -38.25
CA ASP A 56 16.34 -26.07 -37.25
C ASP A 56 15.82 -27.12 -36.25
N LYS A 57 15.99 -28.39 -36.65
CA LYS A 57 15.59 -29.54 -35.84
C LYS A 57 16.28 -29.59 -34.46
N GLU A 58 17.52 -29.14 -34.39
CA GLU A 58 18.28 -29.17 -33.12
C GLU A 58 17.74 -28.12 -32.13
N ALA A 59 17.55 -26.89 -32.58
CA ALA A 59 16.94 -25.82 -31.76
C ALA A 59 15.49 -26.19 -31.36
N PHE A 60 14.71 -26.76 -32.25
CA PHE A 60 13.36 -27.24 -31.96
C PHE A 60 13.34 -28.32 -30.88
N THR A 61 14.22 -29.33 -30.99
CA THR A 61 14.34 -30.42 -29.99
C THR A 61 14.77 -29.89 -28.64
N LYS A 62 15.70 -28.93 -28.64
CA LYS A 62 16.15 -28.25 -27.41
C LYS A 62 15.02 -27.46 -26.76
N ALA A 63 14.22 -26.74 -27.52
CA ALA A 63 13.06 -25.99 -27.02
C ALA A 63 11.99 -26.91 -26.42
N ILE A 64 11.71 -28.07 -27.05
CA ILE A 64 10.81 -29.09 -26.47
C ILE A 64 11.36 -29.64 -25.16
N ALA A 65 12.65 -30.01 -25.14
CA ALA A 65 13.27 -30.53 -23.90
C ALA A 65 13.25 -29.51 -22.77
N GLN A 66 13.41 -28.23 -23.09
CA GLN A 66 13.29 -27.14 -22.12
C GLN A 66 11.85 -26.99 -21.62
N ALA A 67 10.85 -27.02 -22.49
CA ALA A 67 9.43 -26.99 -22.12
C ALA A 67 9.05 -28.19 -21.22
N GLN A 68 9.55 -29.39 -21.55
CA GLN A 68 9.34 -30.59 -20.73
C GLN A 68 10.02 -30.48 -19.35
N ARG A 69 11.19 -29.88 -19.26
CA ARG A 69 11.86 -29.61 -17.98
C ARG A 69 11.06 -28.63 -17.11
N GLN A 70 10.47 -27.62 -17.72
CA GLN A 70 9.57 -26.69 -17.02
C GLN A 70 8.34 -27.39 -16.43
N THR A 71 7.78 -28.42 -17.10
CA THR A 71 6.68 -29.22 -16.52
C THR A 71 7.13 -30.18 -15.44
N ALA A 72 8.36 -30.66 -15.50
CA ALA A 72 8.96 -31.50 -14.46
C ALA A 72 9.37 -30.70 -13.22
N ALA A 73 9.61 -29.39 -13.36
CA ALA A 73 9.81 -28.49 -12.24
C ALA A 73 8.47 -28.33 -11.51
N LYS A 74 8.34 -28.97 -10.34
CA LYS A 74 7.19 -28.72 -9.46
C LYS A 74 7.12 -27.21 -9.23
N PRO A 75 5.92 -26.58 -9.34
CA PRO A 75 5.78 -25.12 -9.14
C PRO A 75 6.30 -24.63 -7.78
N ASP A 76 6.49 -25.55 -6.82
CA ASP A 76 7.04 -25.29 -5.49
C ASP A 76 8.56 -25.56 -5.38
N ASN A 77 9.22 -25.88 -6.51
CA ASN A 77 10.66 -26.18 -6.48
C ASN A 77 11.47 -24.87 -6.45
N THR A 78 12.35 -24.74 -5.46
CA THR A 78 13.22 -23.56 -5.30
C THR A 78 14.11 -23.29 -6.51
N ALA A 79 14.53 -24.32 -7.27
CA ALA A 79 15.31 -24.14 -8.50
C ALA A 79 14.60 -23.26 -9.53
N TYR A 80 13.27 -23.45 -9.71
CA TYR A 80 12.48 -22.61 -10.60
C TYR A 80 12.53 -21.13 -10.20
N TYR A 81 12.40 -20.84 -8.90
CA TYR A 81 12.45 -19.47 -8.40
C TYR A 81 13.85 -18.85 -8.43
N ILE A 82 14.90 -19.66 -8.29
CA ILE A 82 16.29 -19.20 -8.45
C ILE A 82 16.52 -18.73 -9.89
N ASP A 83 16.12 -19.52 -10.87
CA ASP A 83 16.26 -19.17 -12.29
C ASP A 83 15.46 -17.89 -12.63
N ALA A 84 14.22 -17.79 -12.16
CA ALA A 84 13.38 -16.59 -12.35
C ALA A 84 13.98 -15.33 -11.67
N LEU A 85 14.62 -15.50 -10.51
CA LEU A 85 15.32 -14.43 -9.81
C LEU A 85 16.57 -13.98 -10.59
N MET A 86 17.35 -14.90 -11.12
CA MET A 86 18.60 -14.62 -11.85
C MET A 86 18.33 -14.01 -13.22
N THR A 87 17.26 -14.40 -13.89
CA THR A 87 16.81 -13.80 -15.16
C THR A 87 16.13 -12.44 -14.98
N GLY A 88 15.83 -12.08 -13.73
CA GLY A 88 15.13 -10.84 -13.41
C GLY A 88 13.68 -10.82 -13.87
N GLU A 89 13.05 -11.96 -14.08
CA GLU A 89 11.63 -12.09 -14.45
C GLU A 89 10.67 -11.77 -13.29
N ILE A 90 11.18 -11.69 -12.04
CA ILE A 90 10.37 -11.33 -10.88
C ILE A 90 10.26 -9.81 -10.78
N GLU A 91 9.29 -9.23 -11.48
CA GLU A 91 9.02 -7.79 -11.43
C GLU A 91 8.56 -7.29 -10.06
N ARG A 92 8.05 -8.19 -9.21
CA ARG A 92 7.45 -7.85 -7.91
C ARG A 92 8.34 -7.00 -7.00
N PHE A 93 9.66 -7.18 -7.09
CA PHE A 93 10.64 -6.44 -6.28
C PHE A 93 11.37 -5.34 -7.06
N LYS A 94 11.07 -5.16 -8.36
CA LYS A 94 11.70 -4.13 -9.19
C LYS A 94 10.99 -2.77 -9.12
N ASN A 95 9.70 -2.76 -8.79
CA ASN A 95 8.88 -1.55 -8.80
C ASN A 95 8.60 -1.10 -7.38
N ASP A 96 9.61 -0.55 -6.72
CA ASP A 96 9.43 0.25 -5.53
C ASP A 96 8.76 1.58 -5.91
N LYS A 97 7.55 1.80 -5.42
CA LYS A 97 6.84 3.06 -5.62
C LYS A 97 7.32 4.07 -4.59
N LYS A 98 7.88 5.18 -5.06
CA LYS A 98 8.35 6.24 -4.16
C LYS A 98 7.19 6.95 -3.49
N THR A 99 7.30 7.15 -2.18
CA THR A 99 6.27 7.83 -1.37
C THR A 99 6.22 9.33 -1.64
N GLY A 100 7.31 9.90 -2.17
CA GLY A 100 7.50 11.34 -2.32
C GLY A 100 8.02 12.03 -1.05
N PHE A 101 8.21 11.27 0.03
CA PHE A 101 8.95 11.70 1.21
C PHE A 101 10.35 11.11 1.17
N SER A 102 11.35 11.96 0.95
CA SER A 102 12.74 11.53 0.66
C SER A 102 13.37 10.71 1.79
N ASN A 103 13.16 11.13 3.04
CA ASN A 103 13.67 10.41 4.20
C ASN A 103 12.97 9.07 4.40
N LEU A 104 11.63 9.04 4.19
CA LEU A 104 10.88 7.80 4.26
C LEU A 104 11.31 6.82 3.16
N ASP A 105 11.49 7.30 1.94
CA ASP A 105 11.96 6.48 0.82
C ASP A 105 13.38 5.96 1.02
N ALA A 106 14.26 6.75 1.64
CA ALA A 106 15.61 6.32 1.99
C ALA A 106 15.62 5.18 3.03
N GLN A 107 14.69 5.21 3.99
CA GLN A 107 14.59 4.19 5.03
C GLN A 107 13.80 2.95 4.59
N ALA A 108 12.67 3.16 3.90
CA ALA A 108 11.74 2.09 3.51
C ALA A 108 12.12 1.41 2.18
N GLY A 109 12.91 2.07 1.33
CA GLY A 109 13.17 1.65 -0.04
C GLY A 109 11.99 1.92 -0.99
N GLY A 110 10.93 2.61 -0.53
CA GLY A 110 9.67 2.81 -1.24
C GLY A 110 8.57 1.85 -0.82
N LEU A 111 7.50 1.77 -1.61
CA LEU A 111 6.34 0.89 -1.36
C LEU A 111 6.37 -0.32 -2.28
N TYR A 112 6.31 -1.50 -1.70
CA TYR A 112 6.21 -2.78 -2.40
C TYR A 112 4.78 -3.32 -2.38
N SER A 113 4.50 -4.31 -3.21
CA SER A 113 3.22 -5.04 -3.17
C SER A 113 3.07 -5.75 -1.84
N GLY A 114 2.08 -5.38 -1.05
CA GLY A 114 1.89 -5.91 0.30
C GLY A 114 0.85 -5.13 1.09
N LEU A 115 0.63 -5.54 2.33
CA LEU A 115 -0.28 -4.90 3.27
C LEU A 115 0.48 -4.02 4.25
N TYR A 116 0.20 -2.73 4.20
CA TYR A 116 0.72 -1.69 5.09
C TYR A 116 -0.37 -1.26 6.06
N VAL A 117 -0.01 -1.06 7.31
CA VAL A 117 -0.90 -0.50 8.33
C VAL A 117 -0.31 0.82 8.82
N LEU A 118 -1.09 1.90 8.71
CA LEU A 118 -0.77 3.21 9.25
C LEU A 118 -1.58 3.44 10.53
N ALA A 119 -0.94 3.27 11.68
CA ALA A 119 -1.57 3.42 12.98
C ALA A 119 -1.30 4.80 13.58
N ALA A 120 -2.29 5.40 14.22
CA ALA A 120 -2.09 6.62 15.00
C ALA A 120 -3.25 6.88 15.97
N ILE A 121 -3.01 7.69 16.98
CA ILE A 121 -4.08 8.26 17.83
C ILE A 121 -4.93 9.25 17.01
N SER A 122 -6.14 9.53 17.51
CA SER A 122 -7.04 10.48 16.85
C SER A 122 -6.42 11.88 16.76
N SER A 123 -6.74 12.60 15.67
CA SER A 123 -6.36 14.00 15.44
C SER A 123 -4.87 14.28 15.20
N LEU A 124 -4.06 13.25 14.87
CA LEU A 124 -2.66 13.44 14.46
C LEU A 124 -2.48 13.59 12.93
N GLY A 125 -3.56 13.61 12.16
CA GLY A 125 -3.49 13.80 10.72
C GLY A 125 -3.30 12.49 9.91
N LYS A 126 -3.78 11.33 10.41
CA LYS A 126 -3.73 10.05 9.67
C LYS A 126 -4.24 10.17 8.24
N THR A 127 -5.49 10.63 8.12
CA THR A 127 -6.14 10.86 6.81
C THR A 127 -5.36 11.87 5.96
N SER A 128 -4.87 12.95 6.57
CA SER A 128 -4.10 13.99 5.86
C SER A 128 -2.75 13.46 5.36
N PHE A 129 -2.08 12.60 6.16
CA PHE A 129 -0.83 11.92 5.74
C PHE A 129 -1.10 10.95 4.58
N ALA A 130 -2.10 10.07 4.72
CA ALA A 130 -2.46 9.11 3.70
C ALA A 130 -2.93 9.78 2.40
N LEU A 131 -3.67 10.89 2.51
CA LEU A 131 -4.10 11.68 1.35
C LEU A 131 -2.92 12.38 0.67
N GLN A 132 -1.97 12.94 1.43
CA GLN A 132 -0.76 13.52 0.85
C GLN A 132 0.08 12.45 0.15
N LEU A 133 0.23 11.29 0.77
CA LEU A 133 0.89 10.14 0.16
C LEU A 133 0.20 9.73 -1.14
N SER A 134 -1.15 9.73 -1.19
CA SER A 134 -1.94 9.45 -2.39
C SER A 134 -1.63 10.43 -3.52
N ASP A 135 -1.62 11.73 -3.21
CA ASP A 135 -1.34 12.77 -4.19
C ASP A 135 0.09 12.63 -4.75
N GLN A 136 1.08 12.41 -3.90
CA GLN A 136 2.48 12.22 -4.31
C GLN A 136 2.69 10.95 -5.16
N LEU A 137 2.02 9.86 -4.81
CA LEU A 137 2.04 8.62 -5.60
C LEU A 137 1.40 8.82 -6.97
N ALA A 138 0.30 9.57 -7.05
CA ALA A 138 -0.36 9.88 -8.31
C ALA A 138 0.48 10.82 -9.19
N GLU A 139 1.14 11.82 -8.61
CA GLU A 139 2.12 12.67 -9.30
C GLU A 139 3.30 11.87 -9.88
N ALA A 140 3.72 10.81 -9.18
CA ALA A 140 4.73 9.87 -9.66
C ALA A 140 4.20 8.88 -10.72
N GLY A 141 2.94 9.03 -11.16
CA GLY A 141 2.35 8.24 -12.26
C GLY A 141 1.64 6.96 -11.82
N ASN A 142 1.43 6.73 -10.52
CA ASN A 142 0.70 5.57 -10.03
C ASN A 142 -0.80 5.83 -9.94
N ASP A 143 -1.60 4.83 -10.26
CA ASP A 143 -3.04 4.86 -10.00
C ASP A 143 -3.31 4.61 -8.52
N VAL A 144 -4.20 5.40 -7.92
CA VAL A 144 -4.55 5.31 -6.49
C VAL A 144 -6.07 5.19 -6.35
N ILE A 145 -6.52 4.26 -5.51
CA ILE A 145 -7.92 4.17 -5.07
C ILE A 145 -7.95 4.48 -3.58
N PHE A 146 -8.62 5.57 -3.23
CA PHE A 146 -8.80 5.99 -1.83
C PHE A 146 -10.23 5.70 -1.38
N PHE A 147 -10.40 4.65 -0.56
CA PHE A 147 -11.67 4.35 0.08
C PHE A 147 -11.82 5.21 1.34
N SER A 148 -12.70 6.18 1.30
CA SER A 148 -13.01 7.06 2.42
C SER A 148 -14.30 6.64 3.08
N LEU A 149 -14.22 6.15 4.32
CA LEU A 149 -15.38 5.69 5.08
C LEU A 149 -15.86 6.73 6.10
N GLU A 150 -15.09 7.80 6.31
CA GLU A 150 -15.37 8.84 7.30
C GLU A 150 -15.60 10.22 6.65
N GLN A 151 -14.81 10.58 5.63
CA GLN A 151 -14.84 11.90 5.02
C GLN A 151 -15.38 11.87 3.59
N SER A 152 -16.09 12.93 3.19
CA SER A 152 -16.61 13.07 1.83
C SER A 152 -15.49 13.38 0.82
N ARG A 153 -15.76 13.12 -0.47
CA ARG A 153 -14.85 13.48 -1.57
C ARG A 153 -14.49 14.95 -1.56
N LEU A 154 -15.50 15.81 -1.34
CA LEU A 154 -15.29 17.26 -1.33
C LEU A 154 -14.39 17.69 -0.17
N GLU A 155 -14.48 17.03 0.98
CA GLU A 155 -13.58 17.30 2.10
C GLU A 155 -12.14 16.90 1.75
N LEU A 156 -11.93 15.71 1.17
CA LEU A 156 -10.61 15.25 0.79
C LEU A 156 -9.99 16.11 -0.32
N VAL A 157 -10.74 16.42 -1.37
CA VAL A 157 -10.27 17.32 -2.44
C VAL A 157 -9.92 18.70 -1.89
N SER A 158 -10.76 19.26 -0.98
CA SER A 158 -10.45 20.56 -0.37
C SER A 158 -9.15 20.54 0.46
N LYS A 159 -8.82 19.41 1.10
CA LYS A 159 -7.55 19.21 1.80
C LYS A 159 -6.35 19.17 0.84
N SER A 160 -6.48 18.45 -0.27
CA SER A 160 -5.43 18.42 -1.30
C SER A 160 -5.17 19.81 -1.91
N LEU A 161 -6.23 20.58 -2.18
CA LEU A 161 -6.09 21.95 -2.69
C LEU A 161 -5.47 22.88 -1.64
N ALA A 162 -5.90 22.81 -0.38
CA ALA A 162 -5.31 23.60 0.70
C ALA A 162 -3.81 23.31 0.85
N ARG A 163 -3.42 22.03 0.82
CA ARG A 163 -2.03 21.60 0.85
C ARG A 163 -1.22 22.20 -0.28
N ARG A 164 -1.73 22.18 -1.53
CA ARG A 164 -1.04 22.74 -2.69
C ARG A 164 -0.85 24.24 -2.56
N THR A 165 -1.83 24.99 -2.04
CA THR A 165 -1.64 26.42 -1.78
C THR A 165 -0.51 26.66 -0.79
N ALA A 166 -0.43 25.82 0.28
CA ALA A 166 0.60 25.95 1.31
C ALA A 166 2.00 25.51 0.83
N GLN A 167 2.08 24.53 -0.06
CA GLN A 167 3.34 24.12 -0.68
C GLN A 167 3.95 25.23 -1.55
N LYS A 168 3.12 26.03 -2.20
CA LYS A 168 3.57 27.18 -3.03
C LYS A 168 3.96 28.39 -2.20
N ASP A 169 3.09 28.81 -1.30
CA ASP A 169 3.28 29.99 -0.44
C ASP A 169 2.50 29.79 0.88
N ARG A 170 3.22 29.53 1.93
CA ARG A 170 2.60 29.25 3.25
C ARG A 170 1.94 30.46 3.87
N GLU A 171 2.44 31.68 3.59
CA GLU A 171 1.87 32.91 4.14
C GLU A 171 0.50 33.23 3.51
N LYS A 172 0.33 32.83 2.23
CA LYS A 172 -0.92 33.03 1.48
C LYS A 172 -1.77 31.78 1.40
N ALA A 173 -1.41 30.73 2.13
CA ALA A 173 -2.11 29.46 2.09
C ALA A 173 -3.59 29.59 2.50
N VAL A 174 -4.46 28.86 1.81
CA VAL A 174 -5.89 28.82 2.10
C VAL A 174 -6.23 27.52 2.80
N THR A 175 -6.96 27.61 3.91
CA THR A 175 -7.34 26.41 4.68
C THR A 175 -8.39 25.59 3.95
N SER A 176 -8.41 24.26 4.18
CA SER A 176 -9.42 23.37 3.62
C SER A 176 -10.86 23.77 4.01
N LEU A 177 -11.04 24.33 5.22
CA LEU A 177 -12.31 24.85 5.69
C LEU A 177 -12.77 26.08 4.89
N ALA A 178 -11.85 27.01 4.58
CA ALA A 178 -12.17 28.22 3.80
C ALA A 178 -12.58 27.83 2.37
N ILE A 179 -11.87 26.88 1.75
CA ILE A 179 -12.19 26.35 0.42
C ILE A 179 -13.60 25.75 0.42
N ARG A 180 -13.94 24.90 1.40
CA ARG A 180 -15.27 24.30 1.54
C ARG A 180 -16.38 25.33 1.74
N LYS A 181 -16.08 26.47 2.36
CA LYS A 181 -17.01 27.60 2.51
C LYS A 181 -17.14 28.49 1.27
N GLY A 182 -16.48 28.13 0.17
CA GLY A 182 -16.54 28.84 -1.10
C GLY A 182 -15.55 29.98 -1.25
N TYR A 183 -14.56 30.11 -0.35
CA TYR A 183 -13.48 31.07 -0.53
C TYR A 183 -12.46 30.50 -1.53
N LEU A 184 -12.53 30.97 -2.80
CA LEU A 184 -11.78 30.45 -3.93
C LEU A 184 -10.95 31.57 -4.60
N PRO A 185 -9.96 32.14 -3.92
CA PRO A 185 -9.08 33.13 -4.50
C PRO A 185 -8.20 32.51 -5.61
N ARG A 186 -7.50 33.34 -6.36
CA ARG A 186 -6.71 32.95 -7.55
C ARG A 186 -5.77 31.77 -7.26
N GLN A 187 -5.07 31.77 -6.13
CA GLN A 187 -4.17 30.67 -5.75
C GLN A 187 -4.86 29.31 -5.59
N VAL A 188 -6.13 29.29 -5.18
CA VAL A 188 -6.92 28.03 -5.09
C VAL A 188 -7.33 27.56 -6.48
N LEU A 189 -7.71 28.49 -7.36
CA LEU A 189 -8.05 28.16 -8.75
C LEU A 189 -6.85 27.61 -9.51
N ASP A 190 -5.68 28.22 -9.33
CA ASP A 190 -4.43 27.76 -9.92
C ASP A 190 -4.03 26.37 -9.36
N ALA A 191 -4.15 26.17 -8.05
CA ALA A 191 -3.91 24.88 -7.42
C ALA A 191 -4.88 23.79 -7.92
N ALA A 192 -6.15 24.14 -8.16
CA ALA A 192 -7.15 23.23 -8.71
C ALA A 192 -6.85 22.84 -10.16
N GLN A 193 -6.37 23.78 -10.98
CA GLN A 193 -5.98 23.49 -12.35
C GLN A 193 -4.77 22.54 -12.38
N GLU A 194 -3.74 22.81 -11.62
CA GLU A 194 -2.56 21.95 -11.51
C GLU A 194 -2.90 20.56 -10.96
N TYR A 195 -3.81 20.50 -9.97
CA TYR A 195 -4.27 19.22 -9.43
C TYR A 195 -4.98 18.38 -10.49
N LYS A 196 -5.83 19.01 -11.32
CA LYS A 196 -6.49 18.32 -12.43
C LYS A 196 -5.50 17.74 -13.43
N GLU A 197 -4.47 18.50 -13.77
CA GLU A 197 -3.48 18.10 -14.78
C GLU A 197 -2.52 17.01 -14.28
N ALA A 198 -2.10 17.09 -13.01
CA ALA A 198 -1.06 16.24 -12.49
C ALA A 198 -1.58 14.97 -11.77
N VAL A 199 -2.76 15.03 -11.16
CA VAL A 199 -3.20 14.05 -10.15
C VAL A 199 -4.59 13.49 -10.41
N ALA A 200 -5.55 14.33 -10.82
CA ALA A 200 -6.98 13.99 -10.72
C ALA A 200 -7.38 12.73 -11.49
N ASP A 201 -6.78 12.48 -12.65
CA ASP A 201 -7.09 11.30 -13.47
C ASP A 201 -6.54 9.99 -12.89
N ARG A 202 -5.62 10.09 -11.91
CA ARG A 202 -4.97 8.92 -11.29
C ARG A 202 -5.50 8.59 -9.89
N ILE A 203 -6.30 9.46 -9.29
CA ILE A 203 -6.89 9.21 -7.98
C ILE A 203 -8.39 9.00 -8.10
N SER A 204 -8.87 7.84 -7.65
CA SER A 204 -10.28 7.53 -7.49
C SER A 204 -10.65 7.58 -6.01
N ILE A 205 -11.46 8.55 -5.58
CA ILE A 205 -11.98 8.61 -4.22
C ILE A 205 -13.34 7.91 -4.19
N VAL A 206 -13.40 6.79 -3.48
CA VAL A 206 -14.61 5.99 -3.28
C VAL A 206 -15.16 6.28 -1.90
N GLU A 207 -16.31 6.98 -1.85
CA GLU A 207 -17.00 7.19 -0.59
C GLU A 207 -17.70 5.90 -0.17
N GLY A 208 -17.35 5.39 0.99
CA GLY A 208 -18.07 4.28 1.60
C GLY A 208 -19.35 4.76 2.28
N ASN A 209 -20.38 3.94 2.18
CA ASN A 209 -21.57 4.06 3.00
C ASN A 209 -21.53 3.03 4.14
N PHE A 210 -22.55 3.01 4.99
CA PHE A 210 -22.65 2.06 6.10
C PHE A 210 -22.70 0.57 5.68
N ALA A 211 -22.91 0.28 4.40
CA ALA A 211 -22.86 -1.07 3.83
C ALA A 211 -21.50 -1.43 3.24
N CYS A 212 -20.50 -0.54 3.34
CA CYS A 212 -19.16 -0.81 2.83
C CYS A 212 -18.48 -1.88 3.70
N ASN A 213 -18.24 -3.02 3.09
CA ASN A 213 -17.54 -4.15 3.70
C ASN A 213 -16.32 -4.54 2.87
N ILE A 214 -15.55 -5.50 3.37
CA ILE A 214 -14.32 -5.95 2.72
C ILE A 214 -14.58 -6.60 1.35
N SER A 215 -15.74 -7.25 1.15
CA SER A 215 -16.12 -7.84 -0.13
C SER A 215 -16.31 -6.75 -1.19
N PHE A 216 -17.01 -5.66 -0.86
CA PHE A 216 -17.18 -4.51 -1.75
C PHE A 216 -15.82 -3.91 -2.17
N ILE A 217 -14.93 -3.70 -1.20
CA ILE A 217 -13.57 -3.17 -1.48
C ILE A 217 -12.81 -4.11 -2.42
N GLY A 218 -12.81 -5.40 -2.11
CA GLY A 218 -12.12 -6.41 -2.92
C GLY A 218 -12.65 -6.50 -4.35
N ASP A 219 -13.96 -6.48 -4.51
CA ASP A 219 -14.60 -6.54 -5.84
C ASP A 219 -14.33 -5.26 -6.64
N TYR A 220 -14.36 -4.09 -5.99
CA TYR A 220 -14.02 -2.82 -6.64
C TYR A 220 -12.59 -2.85 -7.18
N ILE A 221 -11.61 -3.28 -6.35
CA ILE A 221 -10.21 -3.36 -6.75
C ILE A 221 -10.03 -4.36 -7.91
N ARG A 222 -10.64 -5.56 -7.84
CA ARG A 222 -10.58 -6.57 -8.91
C ARG A 222 -11.16 -6.04 -10.23
N GLN A 223 -12.30 -5.35 -10.16
CA GLN A 223 -12.92 -4.74 -11.34
C GLN A 223 -12.05 -3.63 -11.92
N TYR A 224 -11.43 -2.82 -11.07
CA TYR A 224 -10.50 -1.77 -11.50
C TYR A 224 -9.32 -2.37 -12.27
N VAL A 225 -8.64 -3.35 -11.67
CA VAL A 225 -7.50 -4.05 -12.33
C VAL A 225 -7.92 -4.69 -13.64
N LYS A 226 -9.10 -5.35 -13.68
CA LYS A 226 -9.61 -5.99 -14.90
C LYS A 226 -9.92 -4.97 -16.00
N ARG A 227 -10.44 -3.79 -15.65
CA ARG A 227 -10.83 -2.75 -16.61
C ARG A 227 -9.64 -2.00 -17.16
N ASN A 228 -8.72 -1.62 -16.30
CA ASN A 228 -7.63 -0.69 -16.63
C ASN A 228 -6.32 -1.40 -16.96
N GLY A 229 -6.17 -2.68 -16.59
CA GLY A 229 -4.91 -3.43 -16.75
C GLY A 229 -3.77 -2.96 -15.84
N THR A 230 -4.01 -1.96 -14.97
CA THR A 230 -3.03 -1.40 -14.05
C THR A 230 -3.26 -1.92 -12.63
N ARG A 231 -2.22 -1.89 -11.80
CA ARG A 231 -2.26 -2.28 -10.38
C ARG A 231 -2.27 -1.04 -9.51
N PRO A 232 -3.44 -0.58 -9.04
CA PRO A 232 -3.53 0.63 -8.24
C PRO A 232 -2.97 0.40 -6.85
N ILE A 233 -2.59 1.49 -6.18
CA ILE A 233 -2.37 1.50 -4.74
C ILE A 233 -3.73 1.73 -4.08
N ALA A 234 -4.17 0.81 -3.22
CA ALA A 234 -5.43 0.93 -2.50
C ALA A 234 -5.20 1.48 -1.09
N ILE A 235 -5.85 2.58 -0.76
CA ILE A 235 -5.79 3.20 0.57
C ILE A 235 -7.17 3.15 1.20
N ILE A 236 -7.29 2.69 2.46
CA ILE A 236 -8.56 2.50 3.16
C ILE A 236 -8.55 3.29 4.47
N ASP A 237 -9.42 4.27 4.60
CA ASP A 237 -9.57 5.12 5.77
C ASP A 237 -10.99 4.96 6.37
N TYR A 238 -11.18 4.15 7.43
CA TYR A 238 -10.25 3.39 8.21
C TYR A 238 -10.83 2.01 8.63
N LEU A 239 -9.97 1.12 9.10
CA LEU A 239 -10.23 -0.31 9.36
C LEU A 239 -11.45 -0.57 10.26
N GLN A 240 -11.58 0.17 11.36
CA GLN A 240 -12.57 -0.13 12.40
C GLN A 240 -14.02 0.26 12.04
N ILE A 241 -14.26 0.91 10.90
CA ILE A 241 -15.62 1.22 10.39
C ILE A 241 -16.13 0.12 9.46
N LEU A 242 -15.23 -0.70 8.90
CA LEU A 242 -15.62 -1.74 7.96
C LEU A 242 -16.57 -2.75 8.63
N GLN A 243 -17.69 -3.02 7.94
CA GLN A 243 -18.67 -3.98 8.37
C GLN A 243 -18.21 -5.42 8.09
N PRO A 244 -18.67 -6.42 8.85
CA PRO A 244 -18.44 -7.83 8.53
C PRO A 244 -18.92 -8.17 7.11
N ALA A 245 -18.29 -9.14 6.46
CA ALA A 245 -18.69 -9.62 5.13
C ALA A 245 -20.07 -10.28 5.14
N ASP A 246 -20.47 -10.90 6.25
CA ASP A 246 -21.73 -11.61 6.45
C ASP A 246 -22.56 -10.94 7.57
N ASP A 247 -23.72 -10.38 7.22
CA ASP A 247 -24.68 -9.75 8.16
C ASP A 247 -25.25 -10.74 9.21
N ASN A 248 -25.17 -12.04 8.97
CA ASN A 248 -25.79 -13.08 9.79
C ASN A 248 -24.90 -13.64 10.92
N ARG A 249 -23.63 -13.23 11.01
CA ARG A 249 -22.74 -13.68 12.09
C ARG A 249 -22.56 -12.59 13.13
N ARG A 250 -22.87 -12.89 14.38
CA ARG A 250 -22.47 -12.06 15.53
C ARG A 250 -20.97 -12.16 15.72
N GLN A 251 -20.21 -11.43 14.90
CA GLN A 251 -18.75 -11.33 15.05
C GLN A 251 -18.43 -10.24 16.07
N THR A 252 -17.43 -10.49 16.89
CA THR A 252 -16.85 -9.44 17.73
C THR A 252 -16.06 -8.45 16.86
N THR A 253 -15.86 -7.22 17.34
CA THR A 253 -15.03 -6.22 16.65
C THR A 253 -13.66 -6.77 16.30
N LYS A 254 -13.06 -7.57 17.18
CA LYS A 254 -11.76 -8.20 16.95
C LYS A 254 -11.80 -9.20 15.78
N GLU A 255 -12.77 -10.10 15.76
CA GLU A 255 -12.93 -11.07 14.67
C GLU A 255 -13.16 -10.38 13.32
N THR A 256 -13.92 -9.28 13.30
CA THR A 256 -14.13 -8.47 12.09
C THR A 256 -12.81 -7.84 11.62
N VAL A 257 -12.01 -7.27 12.52
CA VAL A 257 -10.71 -6.69 12.19
C VAL A 257 -9.77 -7.77 11.66
N ASP A 258 -9.66 -8.92 12.32
CA ASP A 258 -8.77 -10.01 11.94
C ASP A 258 -9.15 -10.59 10.57
N SER A 259 -10.44 -10.79 10.30
CA SER A 259 -10.92 -11.27 9.00
C SER A 259 -10.69 -10.24 7.89
N THR A 260 -10.92 -8.96 8.16
CA THR A 260 -10.69 -7.87 7.21
C THR A 260 -9.21 -7.75 6.84
N VAL A 261 -8.31 -7.76 7.81
CA VAL A 261 -6.87 -7.67 7.59
C VAL A 261 -6.36 -8.88 6.80
N THR A 262 -6.88 -10.08 7.11
CA THR A 262 -6.55 -11.30 6.38
C THR A 262 -7.00 -11.24 4.93
N GLU A 263 -8.22 -10.77 4.67
CA GLU A 263 -8.74 -10.63 3.30
C GLU A 263 -7.99 -9.55 2.51
N LEU A 264 -7.66 -8.40 3.11
CA LEU A 264 -6.84 -7.37 2.47
C LEU A 264 -5.45 -7.91 2.12
N LYS A 265 -4.87 -8.73 2.98
CA LYS A 265 -3.60 -9.41 2.68
C LYS A 265 -3.74 -10.39 1.52
N ARG A 266 -4.88 -11.13 1.44
CA ARG A 266 -5.16 -12.02 0.33
C ARG A 266 -5.29 -11.26 -0.99
N ILE A 267 -6.06 -10.16 -1.02
CA ILE A 267 -6.23 -9.27 -2.18
C ILE A 267 -4.88 -8.71 -2.64
N SER A 268 -4.08 -8.21 -1.71
CA SER A 268 -2.75 -7.67 -1.99
C SER A 268 -1.84 -8.70 -2.67
N ARG A 269 -1.87 -9.96 -2.22
CA ARG A 269 -1.07 -11.06 -2.80
C ARG A 269 -1.62 -11.56 -4.12
N GLU A 270 -2.96 -11.72 -4.22
CA GLU A 270 -3.66 -12.21 -5.41
C GLU A 270 -3.44 -11.28 -6.61
N LEU A 271 -3.55 -9.96 -6.38
CA LEU A 271 -3.47 -8.95 -7.42
C LEU A 271 -2.08 -8.29 -7.52
N ASP A 272 -1.15 -8.68 -6.66
CA ASP A 272 0.20 -8.14 -6.57
C ASP A 272 0.22 -6.61 -6.51
N LEU A 273 -0.52 -6.05 -5.55
CA LEU A 273 -0.65 -4.60 -5.35
C LEU A 273 -0.38 -4.17 -3.90
N THR A 274 -0.15 -2.88 -3.73
CA THR A 274 0.04 -2.25 -2.42
C THR A 274 -1.31 -1.89 -1.83
N VAL A 275 -1.57 -2.33 -0.60
CA VAL A 275 -2.74 -1.93 0.20
C VAL A 275 -2.24 -1.20 1.44
N ILE A 276 -2.75 0.00 1.70
CA ILE A 276 -2.46 0.78 2.91
C ILE A 276 -3.78 0.94 3.67
N ILE A 277 -3.84 0.45 4.89
CA ILE A 277 -5.01 0.62 5.74
C ILE A 277 -4.69 1.46 6.96
N ILE A 278 -5.54 2.44 7.24
CA ILE A 278 -5.43 3.27 8.44
C ILE A 278 -6.07 2.54 9.62
N SER A 279 -5.38 2.54 10.76
CA SER A 279 -5.85 1.94 12.00
C SER A 279 -5.76 2.94 13.16
N SER A 280 -6.70 2.84 14.10
CA SER A 280 -6.67 3.61 15.32
C SER A 280 -5.90 2.89 16.42
N VAL A 281 -5.24 3.65 17.29
CA VAL A 281 -4.52 3.17 18.46
C VAL A 281 -5.47 3.14 19.69
N ASN A 282 -5.23 2.22 20.62
CA ASN A 282 -5.96 2.13 21.87
C ASN A 282 -5.81 3.40 22.71
N ARG A 283 -6.91 3.86 23.32
CA ARG A 283 -6.90 5.07 24.16
C ARG A 283 -6.00 4.96 25.38
N ALA A 284 -5.80 3.76 25.92
CA ALA A 284 -4.91 3.50 27.03
C ALA A 284 -3.45 3.87 26.71
N ASN A 285 -3.05 3.75 25.45
CA ASN A 285 -1.69 3.98 24.96
C ASN A 285 -1.44 5.41 24.46
N TYR A 286 -2.35 6.38 24.70
CA TYR A 286 -2.18 7.76 24.24
C TYR A 286 -1.05 8.52 24.94
N LEU A 287 -0.56 8.01 26.06
CA LEU A 287 0.51 8.60 26.87
C LEU A 287 1.84 7.83 26.76
N THR A 288 1.95 6.89 25.83
CA THR A 288 3.14 6.08 25.61
C THR A 288 3.53 6.10 24.13
N PRO A 289 4.80 5.91 23.80
CA PRO A 289 5.20 5.65 22.41
C PRO A 289 4.40 4.48 21.84
N ILE A 290 4.13 4.55 20.53
CA ILE A 290 3.40 3.49 19.81
C ILE A 290 4.27 2.22 19.76
N ASP A 291 3.66 1.10 20.11
CA ASP A 291 4.18 -0.26 19.99
C ASP A 291 3.12 -1.21 19.43
N PHE A 292 3.40 -2.49 19.36
CA PHE A 292 2.44 -3.49 18.87
C PHE A 292 1.21 -3.62 19.78
N GLU A 293 1.36 -3.48 21.07
CA GLU A 293 0.26 -3.53 22.06
C GLU A 293 -0.67 -2.31 21.92
N SER A 294 -0.14 -1.22 21.38
CA SER A 294 -0.90 0.01 21.12
C SER A 294 -1.93 -0.14 20.02
N LEU A 295 -1.75 -1.12 19.11
CA LEU A 295 -2.68 -1.33 18.00
C LEU A 295 -4.01 -1.86 18.55
N LYS A 296 -5.10 -1.21 18.17
CA LYS A 296 -6.45 -1.64 18.57
C LYS A 296 -6.79 -2.96 17.87
N GLU A 297 -7.19 -3.98 18.64
CA GLU A 297 -7.47 -5.34 18.15
C GLU A 297 -6.23 -6.05 17.55
N SER A 298 -5.08 -5.94 18.20
CA SER A 298 -3.72 -6.04 17.64
C SER A 298 -3.26 -7.39 17.10
N GLY A 299 -3.78 -8.52 17.56
CA GLY A 299 -3.21 -9.84 17.22
C GLY A 299 -3.15 -10.10 15.72
N GLY A 300 -4.26 -9.95 15.00
CA GLY A 300 -4.32 -10.19 13.56
C GLY A 300 -3.50 -9.19 12.72
N ILE A 301 -3.43 -7.93 13.15
CA ILE A 301 -2.67 -6.87 12.46
C ILE A 301 -1.17 -7.17 12.51
N GLU A 302 -0.64 -7.46 13.71
CA GLU A 302 0.79 -7.72 13.90
C GLU A 302 1.28 -8.88 13.05
N PHE A 303 0.56 -10.00 13.02
CA PHE A 303 1.00 -11.20 12.29
C PHE A 303 0.80 -11.07 10.78
N THR A 304 -0.25 -10.40 10.33
CA THR A 304 -0.69 -10.40 8.93
C THR A 304 -0.05 -9.28 8.10
N ALA A 305 0.10 -8.08 8.65
CA ALA A 305 0.68 -6.94 7.93
C ALA A 305 2.15 -7.19 7.54
N ASP A 306 2.56 -6.66 6.39
CA ASP A 306 3.96 -6.68 5.95
C ASP A 306 4.75 -5.53 6.53
N VAL A 307 4.12 -4.35 6.61
CA VAL A 307 4.70 -3.13 7.17
C VAL A 307 3.71 -2.52 8.14
N ILE A 308 4.21 -2.04 9.28
CA ILE A 308 3.42 -1.33 10.26
C ILE A 308 4.13 0.00 10.59
N TRP A 309 3.47 1.09 10.27
CA TRP A 309 3.88 2.45 10.59
C TRP A 309 3.01 3.02 11.71
N GLY A 310 3.63 3.64 12.69
CA GLY A 310 2.98 4.39 13.76
C GLY A 310 3.23 5.89 13.59
N LEU A 311 2.17 6.71 13.50
CA LEU A 311 2.28 8.16 13.62
C LEU A 311 2.06 8.58 15.07
N GLN A 312 3.02 9.26 15.65
CA GLN A 312 2.97 9.75 17.03
C GLN A 312 3.50 11.17 17.15
N LEU A 313 3.19 11.82 18.28
CA LEU A 313 3.82 13.09 18.63
C LEU A 313 5.28 12.85 18.99
N GLN A 314 6.18 13.62 18.43
CA GLN A 314 7.62 13.53 18.71
C GLN A 314 7.94 13.68 20.21
N CYS A 315 7.15 14.47 20.96
CA CYS A 315 7.33 14.65 22.39
C CYS A 315 7.22 13.36 23.23
N LEU A 316 6.63 12.29 22.69
CA LEU A 316 6.57 10.99 23.37
C LEU A 316 7.95 10.35 23.58
N ASN A 317 8.97 10.80 22.85
CA ASN A 317 10.37 10.40 23.06
C ASN A 317 11.07 11.15 24.18
N ASP A 318 10.41 12.14 24.78
CA ASP A 318 10.97 12.89 25.92
C ASP A 318 11.07 12.00 27.16
N PRO A 319 12.20 12.07 27.92
CA PRO A 319 12.40 11.27 29.14
C PRO A 319 11.30 11.36 30.19
N ILE A 320 10.48 12.42 30.16
CA ILE A 320 9.34 12.56 31.08
C ILE A 320 8.32 11.42 30.88
N PHE A 321 8.23 10.85 29.67
CA PHE A 321 7.32 9.75 29.35
C PHE A 321 7.82 8.39 29.86
N ASP A 322 9.09 8.28 30.25
CA ASP A 322 9.67 7.08 30.85
C ASP A 322 9.34 6.99 32.37
N LYS A 323 8.97 8.12 33.00
CA LYS A 323 8.70 8.20 34.46
C LYS A 323 7.21 7.95 34.70
N GLN A 324 6.86 6.87 35.38
CA GLN A 324 5.45 6.50 35.63
C GLN A 324 4.64 7.50 36.46
N ASN A 325 5.27 8.40 37.21
CA ASN A 325 4.63 9.18 38.29
C ASN A 325 4.05 10.54 37.87
N ASN A 326 4.18 10.99 36.59
CA ASN A 326 3.77 12.34 36.16
C ASN A 326 2.68 12.36 35.08
N ILE A 327 1.56 11.63 35.31
CA ILE A 327 0.45 11.55 34.32
C ILE A 327 -0.10 12.95 33.97
N LYS A 328 -0.23 13.85 34.94
CA LYS A 328 -0.76 15.20 34.69
C LYS A 328 0.15 16.00 33.76
N GLU A 329 1.45 16.01 34.05
CA GLU A 329 2.47 16.70 33.27
C GLU A 329 2.59 16.13 31.84
N ARG A 330 2.54 14.78 31.69
CA ARG A 330 2.52 14.11 30.39
C ARG A 330 1.30 14.49 29.56
N ARG A 331 0.11 14.58 30.18
CA ARG A 331 -1.11 15.04 29.51
C ARG A 331 -1.03 16.48 29.05
N GLU A 332 -0.45 17.37 29.88
CA GLU A 332 -0.26 18.78 29.52
C GLU A 332 0.69 18.90 28.33
N LYS A 333 1.83 18.23 28.37
CA LYS A 333 2.80 18.21 27.25
C LYS A 333 2.20 17.69 25.94
N ILE A 334 1.37 16.65 25.98
CA ILE A 334 0.65 16.17 24.80
C ILE A 334 -0.36 17.21 24.31
N LYS A 335 -1.06 17.90 25.21
CA LYS A 335 -2.01 18.94 24.86
C LYS A 335 -1.31 20.12 24.17
N GLU A 336 -0.18 20.57 24.70
CA GLU A 336 0.67 21.60 24.10
C GLU A 336 1.17 21.17 22.72
N ALA A 337 1.72 19.94 22.59
CA ALA A 337 2.20 19.41 21.33
C ALA A 337 1.09 19.28 20.28
N LYS A 338 -0.14 18.95 20.68
CA LYS A 338 -1.31 18.91 19.78
C LYS A 338 -1.78 20.31 19.36
N ALA A 339 -1.58 21.32 20.19
CA ALA A 339 -1.95 22.71 19.90
C ALA A 339 -0.90 23.44 19.06
N ALA A 340 0.32 22.91 18.98
CA ALA A 340 1.40 23.50 18.22
C ALA A 340 1.12 23.56 16.71
N ASP A 341 1.64 24.59 16.05
CA ASP A 341 1.63 24.75 14.59
C ASP A 341 3.02 25.23 14.14
N PRO A 342 3.82 24.39 13.50
CA PRO A 342 3.54 23.00 13.14
C PRO A 342 3.55 22.05 14.34
N ARG A 343 2.80 20.95 14.21
CA ARG A 343 2.93 19.79 15.11
C ARG A 343 4.13 18.97 14.73
N LYS A 344 4.96 18.65 15.68
CA LYS A 344 6.10 17.74 15.48
C LYS A 344 5.61 16.29 15.54
N ILE A 345 5.68 15.61 14.43
CA ILE A 345 5.19 14.23 14.25
C ILE A 345 6.37 13.32 13.96
N GLU A 346 6.36 12.14 14.54
CA GLU A 346 7.24 11.03 14.20
C GLU A 346 6.42 9.91 13.52
N LEU A 347 6.93 9.40 12.42
CA LEU A 347 6.52 8.13 11.85
C LEU A 347 7.54 7.08 12.28
N CYS A 348 7.16 6.16 13.14
CA CYS A 348 7.98 5.03 13.54
C CYS A 348 7.57 3.76 12.78
N CYS A 349 8.55 3.01 12.29
CA CYS A 349 8.35 1.72 11.64
C CYS A 349 8.48 0.59 12.67
N LEU A 350 7.36 -0.02 13.03
CA LEU A 350 7.33 -1.14 13.99
C LEU A 350 7.69 -2.47 13.33
N LYS A 351 7.32 -2.63 12.06
CA LYS A 351 7.54 -3.86 11.27
C LYS A 351 7.81 -3.52 9.83
N ASN A 352 8.78 -4.19 9.22
CA ASN A 352 9.03 -4.13 7.79
C ASN A 352 9.57 -5.48 7.29
N ARG A 353 8.78 -6.17 6.44
CA ARG A 353 9.19 -7.43 5.82
C ARG A 353 10.06 -7.24 4.57
N TYR A 354 10.14 -6.02 4.05
CA TYR A 354 10.86 -5.72 2.82
C TYR A 354 12.25 -5.12 3.06
N GLY A 355 12.58 -4.81 4.31
CA GLY A 355 13.84 -4.18 4.64
C GLY A 355 14.04 -3.96 6.13
N ILE A 356 14.72 -2.88 6.49
CA ILE A 356 15.01 -2.54 7.87
C ILE A 356 13.74 -2.08 8.57
N ALA A 357 13.48 -2.59 9.78
CA ALA A 357 12.47 -2.09 10.70
C ALA A 357 13.12 -1.19 11.78
N ASN A 358 12.30 -0.62 12.67
CA ASN A 358 12.75 0.22 13.78
C ASN A 358 13.48 1.51 13.36
N TYR A 359 13.08 2.08 12.21
CA TYR A 359 13.48 3.44 11.81
C TYR A 359 12.40 4.45 12.16
N SER A 360 12.79 5.72 12.25
CA SER A 360 11.88 6.84 12.46
C SER A 360 12.12 7.92 11.40
N CYS A 361 11.01 8.51 10.92
CA CYS A 361 11.01 9.70 10.07
C CYS A 361 10.25 10.81 10.78
N TYR A 362 10.74 12.04 10.68
CA TYR A 362 10.22 13.18 11.43
C TYR A 362 9.60 14.21 10.49
N PHE A 363 8.45 14.73 10.89
CA PHE A 363 7.65 15.64 10.09
C PHE A 363 7.17 16.83 10.90
N ASN A 364 7.06 17.96 10.21
CA ASN A 364 6.27 19.11 10.61
C ASN A 364 4.88 18.96 9.99
N TYR A 365 3.84 18.84 10.79
CA TYR A 365 2.46 18.78 10.32
C TYR A 365 1.77 20.13 10.56
N TYR A 366 1.22 20.72 9.51
CA TYR A 366 0.45 21.96 9.50
C TYR A 366 -1.04 21.64 9.34
N PRO A 367 -1.79 21.58 10.45
CA PRO A 367 -3.18 21.09 10.44
C PRO A 367 -4.14 21.95 9.63
N ALA A 368 -3.91 23.28 9.59
CA ALA A 368 -4.77 24.20 8.84
C ALA A 368 -4.78 23.93 7.32
N ASN A 369 -3.69 23.39 6.80
CA ASN A 369 -3.50 23.15 5.38
C ASN A 369 -3.33 21.65 5.03
N ASP A 370 -3.49 20.75 6.02
CA ASP A 370 -3.32 19.30 5.83
C ASP A 370 -1.95 18.92 5.20
N LEU A 371 -0.88 19.67 5.57
CA LEU A 371 0.46 19.55 4.98
C LEU A 371 1.45 18.92 5.94
N PHE A 372 2.13 17.86 5.50
CA PHE A 372 3.31 17.30 6.13
C PHE A 372 4.56 17.70 5.34
N THR A 373 5.59 18.19 6.03
CA THR A 373 6.92 18.40 5.47
C THR A 373 7.94 17.63 6.28
N GLU A 374 8.92 17.00 5.63
CA GLU A 374 9.98 16.31 6.34
C GLU A 374 10.86 17.30 7.11
N CYS A 375 11.25 16.93 8.34
CA CYS A 375 12.20 17.70 9.11
C CYS A 375 13.61 17.46 8.60
N SER A 376 14.39 18.52 8.43
CA SER A 376 15.83 18.41 8.27
C SER A 376 16.50 17.96 9.58
N SER A 377 17.69 17.38 9.49
CA SER A 377 18.46 16.99 10.68
C SER A 377 18.77 18.18 11.61
N ALA A 378 18.82 19.40 11.06
CA ALA A 378 19.04 20.64 11.83
C ALA A 378 17.79 21.10 12.61
N GLU A 379 16.60 20.65 12.23
CA GLU A 379 15.33 20.99 12.93
C GLU A 379 14.96 20.00 14.02
N LEU A 380 15.76 18.93 14.20
CA LEU A 380 15.52 17.95 15.25
C LEU A 380 16.13 18.48 16.56
N ASP A 381 15.27 18.65 17.60
CA ASP A 381 15.68 19.09 18.94
C ASP A 381 16.53 18.04 19.69
N PHE A 382 16.82 16.90 19.07
CA PHE A 382 17.62 15.80 19.61
C PHE A 382 18.41 15.12 18.46
N THR A 383 19.53 14.51 18.82
CA THR A 383 20.26 13.67 17.87
C THR A 383 19.48 12.36 17.68
N PRO A 384 18.93 12.06 16.48
CA PRO A 384 18.24 10.80 16.26
C PRO A 384 19.20 9.64 16.58
N ASN A 385 18.77 8.70 17.40
CA ASN A 385 19.53 7.47 17.62
C ASN A 385 19.57 6.73 16.27
N THR A 386 20.67 6.87 15.54
CA THR A 386 20.95 6.15 14.28
C THR A 386 21.27 4.67 14.52
N THR A 387 21.43 4.26 15.77
CA THR A 387 21.58 2.86 16.17
C THR A 387 20.20 2.23 16.41
N PRO A 388 19.90 1.09 15.79
CA PRO A 388 18.70 0.33 16.13
C PRO A 388 18.74 0.07 17.64
N LYS A 389 17.71 0.48 18.39
CA LYS A 389 17.57 0.10 19.80
C LYS A 389 17.62 -1.44 19.80
N ALA A 390 18.70 -2.00 20.31
CA ALA A 390 18.82 -3.45 20.49
C ALA A 390 17.58 -3.89 21.27
N GLY A 391 16.83 -4.83 20.66
CA GLY A 391 15.57 -5.29 21.21
C GLY A 391 15.72 -5.57 22.68
N ARG A 392 14.83 -5.05 23.52
CA ARG A 392 14.70 -5.48 24.90
C ARG A 392 14.55 -7.00 24.83
N LYS A 393 15.50 -7.71 25.41
CA LYS A 393 15.40 -9.15 25.62
C LYS A 393 14.06 -9.42 26.33
N LEU A 394 13.26 -10.31 25.71
CA LEU A 394 12.11 -10.91 26.33
C LEU A 394 12.47 -11.64 27.63
#